data_d880a42f8677ebdee58dc6cb31156fe3
#
_entry.id   d880a42f8677ebdee58dc6cb31156fe3
#
_cell.length_a   1.000
_cell.length_b   1.000
_cell.length_c   1.000
_cell.angle_alpha   90.00
_cell.angle_beta   90.00
_cell.angle_gamma   90.00
#
_symmetry.space_group_name_H-M   'P 1'
#
loop_
_entity.id
_entity.type
_entity.pdbx_description
1 polymer ?
#
loop_
_entity_poly.entity_id
_entity_poly.type
_entity_poly.pdbx_seq_one_letter_code
_entity_poly.pdbx_strand_id
1 'polypeptide(L)'
;ATPSLPVSVKNEGVKIKKSLVFPLLIVNLKAKGNASYDNNFLSNYAFININDQLSRIKGVGDVKIMGGSDYSMRIWLKPDMLGKLGLTVSDISKAISDQNLISPAGQIGAPPAPKGTDFTYSVRTKGRLLNEEEFNGIIVRTNPDGSQLKLGEVARIELGSLLYNIKGSNDGDPSAVILIYQQPGSNALEVAEKIKETMNELSHNFPEGVNYEVSLDTTLPVEEGIKEIVHTLIEAVILVILVVFVFLQNWRATLIPLITVPVSLIATFMVFPLLGFSINTLSLLGMVLAIGIVVDDAIVVV
;
A
#
# COMPACT_ATOMS: atom_id res chain seq x y z
N ALA A 1 -15.41 -21.21 -6.84
CA ALA A 1 -15.84 -19.96 -7.51
C ALA A 1 -15.06 -19.65 -8.80
N THR A 2 -13.77 -19.99 -8.87
CA THR A 2 -12.90 -19.67 -10.04
C THR A 2 -13.38 -20.26 -11.38
N PRO A 3 -13.94 -21.50 -11.46
CA PRO A 3 -14.39 -22.07 -12.73
C PRO A 3 -15.51 -21.31 -13.40
N SER A 4 -16.38 -20.65 -12.63
CA SER A 4 -17.57 -19.94 -13.13
C SER A 4 -17.31 -18.48 -13.55
N LEU A 5 -16.09 -18.00 -13.41
CA LEU A 5 -15.75 -16.62 -13.76
C LEU A 5 -15.50 -16.46 -15.27
N PRO A 6 -15.82 -15.30 -15.87
CA PRO A 6 -15.46 -14.96 -17.24
C PRO A 6 -13.95 -15.09 -17.50
N VAL A 7 -13.56 -15.38 -18.75
CA VAL A 7 -12.16 -15.59 -19.12
C VAL A 7 -11.30 -14.35 -18.84
N SER A 8 -11.82 -13.15 -19.06
CA SER A 8 -11.14 -11.89 -18.77
C SER A 8 -10.75 -11.79 -17.28
N VAL A 9 -11.69 -12.12 -16.38
CA VAL A 9 -11.45 -12.09 -14.92
C VAL A 9 -10.49 -13.20 -14.50
N LYS A 10 -10.51 -14.37 -15.17
CA LYS A 10 -9.54 -15.44 -14.90
C LYS A 10 -8.12 -15.04 -15.29
N ASN A 11 -7.96 -14.31 -16.37
CA ASN A 11 -6.65 -13.87 -16.86
C ASN A 11 -6.03 -12.79 -15.95
N GLU A 12 -6.85 -11.91 -15.40
CA GLU A 12 -6.39 -10.88 -14.42
C GLU A 12 -6.20 -11.44 -13.02
N GLY A 13 -6.87 -12.54 -12.70
CA GLY A 13 -6.90 -13.15 -11.38
C GLY A 13 -7.87 -12.45 -10.42
N VAL A 14 -8.26 -13.16 -9.35
CA VAL A 14 -9.10 -12.61 -8.28
C VAL A 14 -8.22 -12.31 -7.08
N LYS A 15 -8.06 -11.04 -6.76
CA LYS A 15 -7.35 -10.60 -5.56
C LYS A 15 -8.35 -10.30 -4.44
N ILE A 16 -8.22 -11.00 -3.32
CA ILE A 16 -9.03 -10.75 -2.12
C ILE A 16 -8.12 -10.11 -1.08
N LYS A 17 -8.51 -8.92 -0.60
CA LYS A 17 -7.76 -8.18 0.42
C LYS A 17 -8.67 -7.81 1.57
N LYS A 18 -8.16 -7.89 2.80
CA LYS A 18 -8.86 -7.47 4.00
C LYS A 18 -8.33 -6.09 4.40
N SER A 19 -8.98 -5.05 3.92
CA SER A 19 -8.60 -3.65 4.19
C SER A 19 -9.85 -2.78 4.40
N LEU A 20 -9.67 -1.66 5.08
CA LEU A 20 -10.68 -0.61 5.13
C LEU A 20 -10.81 0.07 3.76
N VAL A 21 -11.93 0.75 3.53
CA VAL A 21 -12.22 1.42 2.25
C VAL A 21 -11.43 2.73 2.10
N PHE A 22 -11.25 3.45 3.22
CA PHE A 22 -10.50 4.70 3.24
C PHE A 22 -9.02 4.45 3.57
N PRO A 23 -8.09 5.15 2.92
CA PRO A 23 -6.67 5.08 3.25
C PRO A 23 -6.41 5.67 4.64
N LEU A 24 -5.53 5.01 5.39
CA LEU A 24 -5.02 5.50 6.67
C LEU A 24 -4.03 6.67 6.46
N LEU A 25 -3.09 6.44 5.55
CA LEU A 25 -2.09 7.42 5.14
C LEU A 25 -2.02 7.52 3.62
N ILE A 26 -1.72 8.72 3.11
CA ILE A 26 -1.31 8.95 1.73
C ILE A 26 0.09 9.53 1.76
N VAL A 27 1.02 8.82 1.15
CA VAL A 27 2.41 9.23 1.02
C VAL A 27 2.71 9.52 -0.45
N ASN A 28 3.22 10.70 -0.71
CA ASN A 28 3.67 11.11 -2.05
C ASN A 28 5.18 10.96 -2.14
N LEU A 29 5.63 10.22 -3.14
CA LEU A 29 7.03 10.17 -3.53
C LEU A 29 7.24 11.14 -4.70
N LYS A 30 8.04 12.17 -4.51
CA LYS A 30 8.23 13.25 -5.48
C LYS A 30 9.70 13.49 -5.82
N ALA A 31 9.95 13.93 -7.04
CA ALA A 31 11.26 14.42 -7.44
C ALA A 31 11.40 15.90 -7.07
N LYS A 32 12.48 16.28 -6.40
CA LYS A 32 12.76 17.65 -6.00
C LYS A 32 13.84 18.27 -6.90
N GLY A 33 13.58 19.48 -7.37
CA GLY A 33 14.53 20.24 -8.17
C GLY A 33 14.63 19.76 -9.62
N ASN A 34 15.85 19.81 -10.21
CA ASN A 34 16.11 19.43 -11.61
C ASN A 34 16.19 17.91 -11.85
N ALA A 35 15.78 17.07 -10.92
CA ALA A 35 15.79 15.63 -11.13
C ALA A 35 14.71 15.26 -12.18
N SER A 36 15.14 14.75 -13.33
CA SER A 36 14.28 14.37 -14.47
C SER A 36 13.54 13.05 -14.25
N TYR A 37 13.04 12.81 -13.04
CA TYR A 37 12.25 11.61 -12.77
C TYR A 37 10.78 11.86 -13.11
N ASP A 38 10.25 11.02 -13.98
CA ASP A 38 8.84 11.06 -14.34
C ASP A 38 7.96 10.22 -13.37
N ASN A 39 6.65 10.33 -13.54
CA ASN A 39 5.69 9.57 -12.74
C ASN A 39 5.91 8.06 -12.81
N ASN A 40 6.31 7.54 -13.98
CA ASN A 40 6.51 6.11 -14.17
C ASN A 40 7.72 5.62 -13.39
N PHE A 41 8.82 6.37 -13.41
CA PHE A 41 9.99 6.05 -12.60
C PHE A 41 9.65 6.03 -11.12
N LEU A 42 8.99 7.09 -10.62
CA LEU A 42 8.63 7.21 -9.20
C LEU A 42 7.69 6.10 -8.75
N SER A 43 6.68 5.77 -9.58
CA SER A 43 5.73 4.69 -9.28
C SER A 43 6.39 3.31 -9.32
N ASN A 44 7.25 3.05 -10.29
CA ASN A 44 7.99 1.80 -10.38
C ASN A 44 8.99 1.67 -9.23
N TYR A 45 9.69 2.74 -8.88
CA TYR A 45 10.57 2.76 -7.71
C TYR A 45 9.80 2.44 -6.42
N ALA A 46 8.64 3.09 -6.22
CA ALA A 46 7.77 2.84 -5.08
C ALA A 46 7.28 1.38 -5.05
N PHE A 47 6.92 0.83 -6.21
CA PHE A 47 6.45 -0.56 -6.31
C PHE A 47 7.54 -1.56 -5.95
N ILE A 48 8.78 -1.37 -6.44
CA ILE A 48 9.88 -2.31 -6.21
C ILE A 48 10.44 -2.19 -4.81
N ASN A 49 10.64 -0.97 -4.29
CA ASN A 49 11.42 -0.74 -3.08
C ASN A 49 10.59 -0.44 -1.83
N ILE A 50 9.36 0.07 -1.98
CA ILE A 50 8.54 0.56 -0.86
C ILE A 50 7.35 -0.35 -0.60
N ASN A 51 6.64 -0.79 -1.64
CA ASN A 51 5.38 -1.53 -1.54
C ASN A 51 5.47 -2.74 -0.60
N ASP A 52 6.47 -3.58 -0.78
CA ASP A 52 6.62 -4.82 -0.02
C ASP A 52 6.98 -4.54 1.45
N GLN A 53 7.78 -3.52 1.71
CA GLN A 53 8.16 -3.13 3.07
C GLN A 53 6.93 -2.66 3.85
N LEU A 54 6.13 -1.77 3.26
CA LEU A 54 4.91 -1.26 3.88
C LEU A 54 3.84 -2.36 4.03
N SER A 55 3.70 -3.24 3.04
CA SER A 55 2.72 -4.33 3.09
C SER A 55 2.99 -5.37 4.19
N ARG A 56 4.24 -5.47 4.66
CA ARG A 56 4.63 -6.39 5.75
C ARG A 56 4.38 -5.84 7.13
N ILE A 57 4.07 -4.56 7.27
CA ILE A 57 3.78 -3.95 8.56
C ILE A 57 2.47 -4.54 9.10
N LYS A 58 2.53 -5.05 10.33
CA LYS A 58 1.34 -5.62 10.99
C LYS A 58 0.27 -4.56 11.15
N GLY A 59 -0.93 -4.83 10.62
CA GLY A 59 -2.07 -3.91 10.65
C GLY A 59 -2.28 -3.16 9.32
N VAL A 60 -1.35 -3.21 8.38
CA VAL A 60 -1.56 -2.78 7.00
C VAL A 60 -2.36 -3.84 6.25
N GLY A 61 -3.46 -3.44 5.63
CA GLY A 61 -4.35 -4.32 4.88
C GLY A 61 -4.10 -4.31 3.37
N ASP A 62 -3.74 -3.17 2.83
CA ASP A 62 -3.41 -2.99 1.42
C ASP A 62 -2.51 -1.77 1.21
N VAL A 63 -1.66 -1.83 0.19
CA VAL A 63 -0.87 -0.70 -0.31
C VAL A 63 -1.15 -0.59 -1.80
N LYS A 64 -1.57 0.61 -2.25
CA LYS A 64 -1.82 0.91 -3.66
C LYS A 64 -0.94 2.05 -4.10
N ILE A 65 -0.24 1.85 -5.19
CA ILE A 65 0.58 2.89 -5.81
C ILE A 65 -0.19 3.43 -7.02
N MET A 66 -0.34 4.73 -7.07
CA MET A 66 -1.01 5.48 -8.14
C MET A 66 -0.11 6.63 -8.59
N GLY A 67 -0.45 7.23 -9.73
CA GLY A 67 0.26 8.42 -10.23
C GLY A 67 1.21 8.13 -11.38
N GLY A 68 1.53 6.89 -11.62
CA GLY A 68 2.20 6.34 -12.80
C GLY A 68 1.71 4.93 -13.00
N SER A 69 2.33 4.22 -13.90
CA SER A 69 1.97 2.85 -14.25
C SER A 69 3.22 2.02 -14.43
N ASP A 70 3.08 0.71 -14.32
CA ASP A 70 4.16 -0.22 -14.56
C ASP A 70 4.77 -0.01 -15.96
N TYR A 71 6.05 -0.29 -16.10
CA TYR A 71 6.68 -0.34 -17.40
C TYR A 71 6.13 -1.50 -18.22
N SER A 72 5.93 -1.23 -19.50
CA SER A 72 5.40 -2.21 -20.47
C SER A 72 6.08 -2.03 -21.80
N MET A 73 6.30 -3.13 -22.50
CA MET A 73 6.75 -3.06 -23.87
C MET A 73 5.59 -2.63 -24.78
N ARG A 74 5.70 -1.44 -25.35
CA ARG A 74 4.71 -0.84 -26.24
C ARG A 74 5.01 -1.21 -27.69
N ILE A 75 4.02 -1.76 -28.35
CA ILE A 75 4.13 -2.22 -29.75
C ILE A 75 3.13 -1.39 -30.56
N TRP A 76 3.64 -0.38 -31.25
CA TRP A 76 2.86 0.51 -32.11
C TRP A 76 2.84 -0.06 -33.53
N LEU A 77 1.75 -0.70 -33.90
CA LEU A 77 1.58 -1.31 -35.20
C LEU A 77 1.47 -0.24 -36.32
N LYS A 78 2.05 -0.50 -37.46
CA LYS A 78 1.96 0.34 -38.66
C LYS A 78 0.83 -0.20 -39.56
N PRO A 79 -0.40 0.41 -39.56
CA PRO A 79 -1.56 -0.17 -40.27
C PRO A 79 -1.33 -0.33 -41.75
N ASP A 80 -0.65 0.61 -42.39
CA ASP A 80 -0.36 0.58 -43.82
C ASP A 80 0.53 -0.62 -44.21
N MET A 81 1.49 -0.97 -43.33
CA MET A 81 2.36 -2.13 -43.57
C MET A 81 1.60 -3.42 -43.32
N LEU A 82 0.76 -3.50 -42.29
CA LEU A 82 -0.09 -4.65 -42.04
C LEU A 82 -1.02 -4.93 -43.25
N GLY A 83 -1.68 -3.88 -43.76
CA GLY A 83 -2.55 -3.99 -44.95
C GLY A 83 -1.82 -4.48 -46.20
N LYS A 84 -0.63 -3.92 -46.47
CA LYS A 84 0.20 -4.34 -47.63
C LYS A 84 0.66 -5.79 -47.53
N LEU A 85 0.93 -6.28 -46.32
CA LEU A 85 1.46 -7.62 -46.07
C LEU A 85 0.36 -8.66 -45.79
N GLY A 86 -0.93 -8.23 -45.77
CA GLY A 86 -2.07 -9.10 -45.46
C GLY A 86 -2.04 -9.67 -44.06
N LEU A 87 -1.52 -8.90 -43.09
CA LEU A 87 -1.42 -9.27 -41.67
C LEU A 87 -2.54 -8.65 -40.87
N THR A 88 -3.01 -9.37 -39.86
CA THR A 88 -3.97 -8.89 -38.87
C THR A 88 -3.31 -8.63 -37.54
N VAL A 89 -3.98 -7.83 -36.67
CA VAL A 89 -3.53 -7.62 -35.28
C VAL A 89 -3.46 -8.95 -34.53
N SER A 90 -4.37 -9.89 -34.86
CA SER A 90 -4.40 -11.22 -34.25
C SER A 90 -3.15 -12.03 -34.55
N ASP A 91 -2.63 -11.93 -35.79
CA ASP A 91 -1.39 -12.64 -36.21
C ASP A 91 -0.19 -12.13 -35.42
N ILE A 92 -0.11 -10.80 -35.21
CA ILE A 92 0.94 -10.18 -34.40
C ILE A 92 0.82 -10.62 -32.93
N SER A 93 -0.38 -10.55 -32.36
CA SER A 93 -0.62 -10.96 -30.99
C SER A 93 -0.25 -12.43 -30.75
N LYS A 94 -0.57 -13.30 -31.72
CA LYS A 94 -0.22 -14.71 -31.64
C LYS A 94 1.31 -14.90 -31.72
N ALA A 95 1.98 -14.25 -32.66
CA ALA A 95 3.44 -14.35 -32.82
C ALA A 95 4.18 -13.90 -31.55
N ILE A 96 3.70 -12.83 -30.87
CA ILE A 96 4.25 -12.37 -29.61
C ILE A 96 3.99 -13.41 -28.51
N SER A 97 2.77 -13.90 -28.38
CA SER A 97 2.38 -14.89 -27.37
C SER A 97 3.19 -16.18 -27.49
N ASP A 98 3.42 -16.64 -28.71
CA ASP A 98 4.13 -17.90 -29.00
C ASP A 98 5.65 -17.79 -28.69
N GLN A 99 6.24 -16.60 -28.82
CA GLN A 99 7.68 -16.39 -28.67
C GLN A 99 8.08 -15.70 -27.35
N ASN A 100 7.13 -15.09 -26.62
CA ASN A 100 7.36 -14.44 -25.33
C ASN A 100 6.77 -15.26 -24.18
N LEU A 101 7.16 -16.50 -24.06
CA LEU A 101 6.68 -17.42 -23.03
C LEU A 101 7.83 -18.06 -22.24
N ILE A 102 7.54 -18.44 -21.01
CA ILE A 102 8.44 -19.28 -20.22
C ILE A 102 8.06 -20.73 -20.48
N SER A 103 8.93 -21.42 -21.21
CA SER A 103 8.76 -22.84 -21.45
C SER A 103 9.71 -23.65 -20.58
N PRO A 104 9.22 -24.52 -19.70
CA PRO A 104 10.08 -25.46 -18.96
C PRO A 104 10.64 -26.49 -19.95
N ALA A 105 11.95 -26.44 -20.18
CA ALA A 105 12.61 -27.34 -21.14
C ALA A 105 12.99 -28.71 -20.57
N GLY A 106 12.77 -28.92 -19.25
CA GLY A 106 13.06 -30.19 -18.59
C GLY A 106 14.55 -30.46 -18.37
N GLN A 107 14.87 -31.73 -18.20
CA GLN A 107 16.23 -32.21 -17.92
C GLN A 107 16.56 -33.41 -18.82
N ILE A 108 17.77 -33.46 -19.32
CA ILE A 108 18.31 -34.61 -20.06
C ILE A 108 19.07 -35.48 -19.06
N GLY A 109 18.80 -36.78 -19.07
CA GLY A 109 19.44 -37.73 -18.17
C GLY A 109 18.81 -37.85 -16.77
N ALA A 110 17.65 -37.19 -16.52
CA ALA A 110 16.89 -37.38 -15.29
C ALA A 110 16.18 -38.75 -15.27
N PRO A 111 15.98 -39.39 -14.09
CA PRO A 111 15.25 -40.65 -13.97
C PRO A 111 13.80 -40.53 -14.51
N PRO A 112 13.30 -41.59 -15.20
CA PRO A 112 13.99 -42.84 -15.54
C PRO A 112 14.98 -42.69 -16.72
N ALA A 113 16.26 -42.97 -16.47
CA ALA A 113 17.32 -42.89 -17.44
C ALA A 113 17.94 -44.27 -17.70
N PRO A 114 18.53 -44.52 -18.89
CA PRO A 114 19.28 -45.78 -19.17
C PRO A 114 20.43 -45.95 -18.18
N LYS A 115 20.79 -47.23 -17.93
CA LYS A 115 21.94 -47.54 -17.07
C LYS A 115 23.22 -46.96 -17.67
N GLY A 116 24.01 -46.25 -16.86
CA GLY A 116 25.23 -45.58 -17.28
C GLY A 116 25.08 -44.08 -17.59
N THR A 117 23.92 -43.53 -17.27
CA THR A 117 23.72 -42.06 -17.33
C THR A 117 24.15 -41.46 -15.97
N ASP A 118 25.38 -40.96 -15.91
CA ASP A 118 25.96 -40.44 -14.65
C ASP A 118 25.70 -38.94 -14.44
N PHE A 119 25.19 -38.24 -15.43
CA PHE A 119 24.97 -36.78 -15.36
C PHE A 119 23.57 -36.38 -15.82
N THR A 120 23.00 -35.42 -15.11
CA THR A 120 21.74 -34.75 -15.47
C THR A 120 22.03 -33.32 -15.92
N TYR A 121 21.58 -32.98 -17.13
CA TYR A 121 21.72 -31.62 -17.67
C TYR A 121 20.38 -30.92 -17.65
N SER A 122 20.30 -29.79 -16.97
CA SER A 122 19.12 -28.92 -17.05
C SER A 122 19.16 -28.13 -18.36
N VAL A 123 18.14 -28.29 -19.19
CA VAL A 123 17.97 -27.50 -20.40
C VAL A 123 17.37 -26.16 -20.02
N ARG A 124 18.05 -25.06 -20.37
CA ARG A 124 17.52 -23.71 -20.20
C ARG A 124 17.09 -23.18 -21.54
N THR A 125 15.84 -22.76 -21.64
CA THR A 125 15.35 -21.98 -22.79
C THR A 125 15.48 -20.50 -22.49
N LYS A 126 15.54 -19.69 -23.54
CA LYS A 126 15.40 -18.24 -23.46
C LYS A 126 14.02 -17.97 -22.88
N GLY A 127 13.95 -17.29 -21.73
CA GLY A 127 12.69 -16.97 -21.05
C GLY A 127 11.89 -15.88 -21.78
N ARG A 128 11.16 -15.07 -21.02
CA ARG A 128 10.50 -13.88 -21.56
C ARG A 128 11.52 -12.91 -22.15
N LEU A 129 11.12 -12.23 -23.20
CA LEU A 129 11.91 -11.19 -23.83
C LEU A 129 12.02 -9.98 -22.89
N LEU A 130 13.21 -9.39 -22.78
CA LEU A 130 13.53 -8.38 -21.77
C LEU A 130 13.70 -6.98 -22.34
N ASN A 131 14.08 -6.84 -23.60
CA ASN A 131 14.44 -5.57 -24.19
C ASN A 131 13.81 -5.37 -25.59
N GLU A 132 13.88 -4.13 -26.07
CA GLU A 132 13.32 -3.74 -27.35
C GLU A 132 13.92 -4.52 -28.54
N GLU A 133 15.22 -4.83 -28.49
CA GLU A 133 15.92 -5.56 -29.56
C GLU A 133 15.35 -6.98 -29.69
N GLU A 134 15.12 -7.64 -28.58
CA GLU A 134 14.54 -8.98 -28.57
C GLU A 134 13.11 -9.01 -29.12
N PHE A 135 12.30 -8.02 -28.75
CA PHE A 135 10.95 -7.86 -29.29
C PHE A 135 10.97 -7.52 -30.79
N ASN A 136 11.91 -6.67 -31.25
CA ASN A 136 12.10 -6.38 -32.67
C ASN A 136 12.44 -7.64 -33.48
N GLY A 137 13.12 -8.61 -32.86
CA GLY A 137 13.51 -9.88 -33.46
C GLY A 137 12.41 -10.93 -33.56
N ILE A 138 11.22 -10.71 -32.98
CA ILE A 138 10.09 -11.67 -33.08
C ILE A 138 9.73 -11.90 -34.54
N ILE A 139 9.67 -13.19 -34.96
CA ILE A 139 9.28 -13.57 -36.27
C ILE A 139 7.75 -13.62 -36.39
N VAL A 140 7.19 -12.74 -37.22
CA VAL A 140 5.74 -12.66 -37.44
C VAL A 140 5.32 -13.67 -38.50
N ARG A 141 6.12 -13.80 -39.57
CA ARG A 141 5.86 -14.72 -40.66
C ARG A 141 7.15 -15.17 -41.34
N THR A 142 7.21 -16.43 -41.72
CA THR A 142 8.24 -16.96 -42.62
C THR A 142 7.64 -17.13 -44.04
N ASN A 143 8.26 -16.51 -44.99
CA ASN A 143 7.83 -16.58 -46.39
C ASN A 143 8.31 -17.90 -47.05
N PRO A 144 7.71 -18.31 -48.18
CA PRO A 144 8.10 -19.53 -48.87
C PRO A 144 9.56 -19.56 -49.40
N ASP A 145 10.15 -18.38 -49.59
CA ASP A 145 11.56 -18.20 -49.97
C ASP A 145 12.54 -18.31 -48.79
N GLY A 146 12.04 -18.56 -47.59
CA GLY A 146 12.84 -18.65 -46.38
C GLY A 146 13.12 -17.28 -45.71
N SER A 147 12.71 -16.17 -46.31
CA SER A 147 12.82 -14.85 -45.67
C SER A 147 11.87 -14.74 -44.48
N GLN A 148 12.32 -14.06 -43.44
CA GLN A 148 11.55 -13.88 -42.21
C GLN A 148 11.14 -12.42 -42.04
N LEU A 149 9.85 -12.20 -41.87
CA LEU A 149 9.30 -10.90 -41.55
C LEU A 149 9.33 -10.73 -40.01
N LYS A 150 10.04 -9.72 -39.54
CA LYS A 150 10.22 -9.43 -38.10
C LYS A 150 9.23 -8.37 -37.62
N LEU A 151 8.92 -8.40 -36.32
CA LEU A 151 7.99 -7.47 -35.70
C LEU A 151 8.44 -6.01 -35.83
N GLY A 152 9.74 -5.73 -35.74
CA GLY A 152 10.28 -4.38 -35.91
C GLY A 152 10.03 -3.76 -37.28
N GLU A 153 9.79 -4.56 -38.34
CA GLU A 153 9.46 -4.06 -39.66
C GLU A 153 8.03 -3.53 -39.77
N VAL A 154 7.11 -4.16 -39.03
CA VAL A 154 5.65 -3.85 -39.04
C VAL A 154 5.19 -3.06 -37.83
N ALA A 155 6.07 -2.82 -36.84
CA ALA A 155 5.76 -2.09 -35.61
C ALA A 155 6.93 -1.20 -35.20
N ARG A 156 6.65 -0.20 -34.36
CA ARG A 156 7.63 0.50 -33.53
C ARG A 156 7.52 -0.06 -32.12
N ILE A 157 8.63 -0.44 -31.53
CA ILE A 157 8.69 -1.05 -30.21
C ILE A 157 9.47 -0.12 -29.30
N GLU A 158 8.91 0.15 -28.13
CA GLU A 158 9.52 1.01 -27.12
C GLU A 158 9.10 0.59 -25.71
N LEU A 159 9.99 0.79 -24.75
CA LEU A 159 9.65 0.66 -23.34
C LEU A 159 8.87 1.91 -22.92
N GLY A 160 7.67 1.73 -22.42
CA GLY A 160 6.82 2.83 -22.01
C GLY A 160 5.91 2.46 -20.85
N SER A 161 4.95 3.34 -20.54
CA SER A 161 3.97 3.11 -19.49
C SER A 161 2.88 2.13 -19.94
N LEU A 162 2.41 1.27 -19.05
CA LEU A 162 1.25 0.41 -19.29
C LEU A 162 -0.03 1.24 -19.50
N LEU A 163 -0.19 2.34 -18.76
CA LEU A 163 -1.30 3.27 -18.87
C LEU A 163 -0.77 4.71 -18.95
N TYR A 164 -1.37 5.54 -19.82
CA TYR A 164 -1.01 6.96 -19.99
C TYR A 164 -2.08 7.92 -19.45
N ASN A 165 -3.19 7.41 -18.95
CA ASN A 165 -4.33 8.17 -18.47
C ASN A 165 -4.28 8.51 -16.96
N ILE A 166 -3.27 8.02 -16.25
CA ILE A 166 -3.08 8.26 -14.82
C ILE A 166 -1.75 8.97 -14.62
N LYS A 167 -1.80 10.15 -14.01
CA LYS A 167 -0.62 10.92 -13.60
C LYS A 167 -0.83 11.41 -12.19
N GLY A 168 0.16 11.22 -11.33
CA GLY A 168 0.20 11.79 -9.99
C GLY A 168 0.93 13.12 -10.00
N SER A 169 0.43 14.07 -9.23
CA SER A 169 1.07 15.36 -9.03
C SER A 169 0.90 15.79 -7.58
N ASN A 170 1.94 16.35 -7.00
CA ASN A 170 1.90 16.99 -5.69
C ASN A 170 2.57 18.35 -5.82
N ASP A 171 1.82 19.43 -5.53
CA ASP A 171 2.26 20.83 -5.67
C ASP A 171 2.78 21.19 -7.08
N GLY A 172 2.27 20.52 -8.11
CA GLY A 172 2.68 20.72 -9.51
C GLY A 172 3.83 19.83 -9.98
N ASP A 173 4.55 19.18 -9.07
CA ASP A 173 5.63 18.25 -9.40
C ASP A 173 5.11 16.83 -9.69
N PRO A 174 5.75 16.07 -10.59
CA PRO A 174 5.44 14.66 -10.79
C PRO A 174 5.58 13.87 -9.49
N SER A 175 4.58 13.04 -9.19
CA SER A 175 4.54 12.29 -7.93
C SER A 175 3.97 10.89 -8.13
N ALA A 176 4.52 9.91 -7.41
CA ALA A 176 3.87 8.64 -7.15
C ALA A 176 3.10 8.74 -5.83
N VAL A 177 1.82 8.38 -5.87
CA VAL A 177 0.91 8.45 -4.73
C VAL A 177 0.77 7.05 -4.14
N ILE A 178 1.20 6.88 -2.90
CA ILE A 178 1.14 5.62 -2.16
C ILE A 178 -0.02 5.70 -1.17
N LEU A 179 -1.09 4.97 -1.45
CA LEU A 179 -2.28 4.87 -0.62
C LEU A 179 -2.13 3.66 0.30
N ILE A 180 -2.10 3.87 1.60
CA ILE A 180 -1.90 2.82 2.59
C ILE A 180 -3.20 2.62 3.37
N TYR A 181 -3.72 1.40 3.34
CA TYR A 181 -4.98 1.02 3.95
C TYR A 181 -4.75 0.14 5.16
N GLN A 182 -5.51 0.41 6.21
CA GLN A 182 -5.47 -0.34 7.46
C GLN A 182 -6.30 -1.64 7.37
N GLN A 183 -5.88 -2.67 8.11
CA GLN A 183 -6.71 -3.84 8.36
C GLN A 183 -7.83 -3.50 9.35
N PRO A 184 -9.07 -4.02 9.16
CA PRO A 184 -10.11 -3.90 10.16
C PRO A 184 -9.68 -4.49 11.50
N GLY A 185 -9.85 -3.72 12.58
CA GLY A 185 -9.52 -4.12 13.96
C GLY A 185 -8.08 -3.89 14.38
N SER A 186 -7.21 -3.32 13.52
CA SER A 186 -5.87 -2.88 13.92
C SER A 186 -5.90 -1.49 14.57
N ASN A 187 -4.88 -1.16 15.34
CA ASN A 187 -4.73 0.16 15.94
C ASN A 187 -4.18 1.16 14.92
N ALA A 188 -4.97 2.16 14.55
CA ALA A 188 -4.63 3.15 13.54
C ALA A 188 -3.36 3.95 13.89
N LEU A 189 -3.23 4.40 15.15
CA LEU A 189 -2.10 5.19 15.61
C LEU A 189 -0.80 4.39 15.53
N GLU A 190 -0.80 3.17 16.05
CA GLU A 190 0.37 2.28 16.02
C GLU A 190 0.80 1.94 14.58
N VAL A 191 -0.18 1.68 13.70
CA VAL A 191 0.11 1.37 12.29
C VAL A 191 0.69 2.58 11.57
N ALA A 192 0.12 3.77 11.80
CA ALA A 192 0.61 5.01 11.18
C ALA A 192 2.03 5.36 11.64
N GLU A 193 2.32 5.21 12.93
CA GLU A 193 3.66 5.42 13.48
C GLU A 193 4.69 4.50 12.82
N LYS A 194 4.41 3.19 12.76
CA LYS A 194 5.29 2.22 12.09
C LYS A 194 5.49 2.50 10.61
N ILE A 195 4.46 2.97 9.91
CA ILE A 195 4.58 3.37 8.50
C ILE A 195 5.53 4.57 8.38
N LYS A 196 5.38 5.59 9.23
CA LYS A 196 6.24 6.78 9.22
C LYS A 196 7.69 6.43 9.54
N GLU A 197 7.93 5.57 10.54
CA GLU A 197 9.26 5.05 10.86
C GLU A 197 9.89 4.32 9.67
N THR A 198 9.15 3.37 9.08
CA THR A 198 9.61 2.62 7.91
C THR A 198 9.90 3.54 6.72
N MET A 199 9.03 4.52 6.44
CA MET A 199 9.26 5.49 5.37
C MET A 199 10.49 6.36 5.62
N ASN A 200 10.74 6.74 6.88
CA ASN A 200 11.95 7.46 7.25
C ASN A 200 13.21 6.62 7.03
N GLU A 201 13.21 5.35 7.42
CA GLU A 201 14.33 4.42 7.17
C GLU A 201 14.58 4.23 5.67
N LEU A 202 13.52 4.01 4.89
CA LEU A 202 13.61 3.84 3.44
C LEU A 202 14.12 5.10 2.73
N SER A 203 13.81 6.27 3.26
CA SER A 203 14.21 7.55 2.66
C SER A 203 15.71 7.75 2.58
N HIS A 204 16.48 7.10 3.46
CA HIS A 204 17.95 7.14 3.41
C HIS A 204 18.54 6.44 2.18
N ASN A 205 17.76 5.55 1.56
CA ASN A 205 18.17 4.81 0.36
C ASN A 205 17.51 5.34 -0.93
N PHE A 206 16.84 6.48 -0.87
CA PHE A 206 16.21 7.05 -2.06
C PHE A 206 17.26 7.57 -3.04
N PRO A 207 16.99 7.52 -4.34
CA PRO A 207 17.82 8.16 -5.34
C PRO A 207 17.97 9.65 -5.06
N GLU A 208 19.11 10.21 -5.45
CA GLU A 208 19.37 11.64 -5.28
C GLU A 208 18.27 12.49 -5.92
N GLY A 209 17.70 13.43 -5.17
CA GLY A 209 16.60 14.28 -5.60
C GLY A 209 15.21 13.66 -5.45
N VAL A 210 15.07 12.45 -4.93
CA VAL A 210 13.76 11.86 -4.58
C VAL A 210 13.48 12.07 -3.09
N ASN A 211 12.29 12.60 -2.79
CA ASN A 211 11.82 12.80 -1.40
C ASN A 211 10.40 12.25 -1.25
N TYR A 212 9.97 12.09 0.00
CA TYR A 212 8.59 11.75 0.30
C TYR A 212 7.92 12.79 1.19
N GLU A 213 6.62 12.83 1.12
CA GLU A 213 5.77 13.68 1.95
C GLU A 213 4.48 12.95 2.31
N VAL A 214 4.05 13.05 3.55
CA VAL A 214 2.76 12.53 4.00
C VAL A 214 1.71 13.62 3.76
N SER A 215 0.91 13.48 2.71
CA SER A 215 -0.10 14.48 2.33
C SER A 215 -1.46 14.27 3.01
N LEU A 216 -1.74 13.05 3.45
CA LEU A 216 -2.91 12.76 4.27
C LEU A 216 -2.51 11.84 5.42
N ASP A 217 -2.87 12.26 6.62
CA ASP A 217 -2.76 11.45 7.83
C ASP A 217 -4.08 11.52 8.59
N THR A 218 -4.83 10.42 8.54
CA THR A 218 -6.14 10.34 9.22
C THR A 218 -6.00 10.14 10.72
N THR A 219 -4.79 9.89 11.22
CA THR A 219 -4.55 9.70 12.66
C THR A 219 -4.35 10.99 13.41
N LEU A 220 -3.93 12.07 12.74
CA LEU A 220 -3.71 13.38 13.39
C LEU A 220 -4.94 13.91 14.14
N PRO A 221 -6.15 13.97 13.55
CA PRO A 221 -7.34 14.41 14.25
C PRO A 221 -7.70 13.50 15.45
N VAL A 222 -7.40 12.20 15.34
CA VAL A 222 -7.64 11.25 16.44
C VAL A 222 -6.66 11.49 17.58
N GLU A 223 -5.39 11.69 17.28
CA GLU A 223 -4.35 11.99 18.26
C GLU A 223 -4.62 13.30 18.99
N GLU A 224 -4.92 14.37 18.26
CA GLU A 224 -5.28 15.66 18.83
C GLU A 224 -6.57 15.57 19.66
N GLY A 225 -7.58 14.83 19.18
CA GLY A 225 -8.80 14.58 19.94
C GLY A 225 -8.55 13.84 21.26
N ILE A 226 -7.65 12.87 21.29
CA ILE A 226 -7.28 12.16 22.52
C ILE A 226 -6.54 13.12 23.48
N LYS A 227 -5.60 13.92 22.99
CA LYS A 227 -4.88 14.90 23.80
C LYS A 227 -5.84 15.92 24.42
N GLU A 228 -6.78 16.45 23.64
CA GLU A 228 -7.78 17.41 24.10
C GLU A 228 -8.70 16.82 25.19
N ILE A 229 -9.12 15.56 25.00
CA ILE A 229 -9.94 14.87 26.02
C ILE A 229 -9.14 14.68 27.32
N VAL A 230 -7.86 14.26 27.24
CA VAL A 230 -7.00 14.11 28.43
C VAL A 230 -6.80 15.45 29.13
N HIS A 231 -6.58 16.53 28.36
CA HIS A 231 -6.43 17.88 28.90
C HIS A 231 -7.72 18.33 29.61
N THR A 232 -8.87 18.18 28.98
CA THR A 232 -10.19 18.49 29.54
C THR A 232 -10.47 17.65 30.79
N LEU A 233 -10.06 16.39 30.80
CA LEU A 233 -10.16 15.52 31.99
C LEU A 233 -9.38 16.10 33.18
N ILE A 234 -8.14 16.53 32.96
CA ILE A 234 -7.29 17.12 33.99
C ILE A 234 -7.91 18.43 34.48
N GLU A 235 -8.36 19.31 33.59
CA GLU A 235 -9.03 20.56 33.95
C GLU A 235 -10.30 20.32 34.76
N ALA A 236 -11.13 19.35 34.35
CA ALA A 236 -12.34 18.98 35.09
C ALA A 236 -12.01 18.52 36.51
N VAL A 237 -11.01 17.68 36.69
CA VAL A 237 -10.57 17.21 38.01
C VAL A 237 -10.09 18.39 38.87
N ILE A 238 -9.27 19.29 38.32
CA ILE A 238 -8.78 20.48 39.05
C ILE A 238 -9.96 21.39 39.48
N LEU A 239 -10.88 21.65 38.55
CA LEU A 239 -12.03 22.50 38.79
C LEU A 239 -12.92 21.92 39.92
N VAL A 240 -13.16 20.60 39.85
CA VAL A 240 -13.92 19.88 40.86
C VAL A 240 -13.25 19.99 42.22
N ILE A 241 -11.96 19.75 42.34
CA ILE A 241 -11.19 19.87 43.59
C ILE A 241 -11.33 21.29 44.16
N LEU A 242 -11.22 22.31 43.31
CA LEU A 242 -11.35 23.69 43.68
C LEU A 242 -12.75 23.99 44.23
N VAL A 243 -13.80 23.57 43.54
CA VAL A 243 -15.19 23.76 43.95
C VAL A 243 -15.46 23.07 45.28
N VAL A 244 -15.09 21.79 45.39
CA VAL A 244 -15.26 21.04 46.68
C VAL A 244 -14.50 21.68 47.80
N PHE A 245 -13.26 22.15 47.56
CA PHE A 245 -12.47 22.84 48.59
C PHE A 245 -13.14 24.15 49.05
N VAL A 246 -13.67 24.94 48.13
CA VAL A 246 -14.36 26.21 48.47
C VAL A 246 -15.62 25.97 49.29
N PHE A 247 -16.42 24.93 48.93
CA PHE A 247 -17.67 24.65 49.63
C PHE A 247 -17.49 23.95 50.98
N LEU A 248 -16.59 22.97 51.08
CA LEU A 248 -16.35 22.21 52.27
C LEU A 248 -15.42 22.93 53.28
N GLN A 249 -14.59 23.87 52.81
CA GLN A 249 -13.62 24.62 53.63
C GLN A 249 -12.73 23.75 54.54
N ASN A 250 -12.61 22.47 54.19
CA ASN A 250 -11.88 21.46 54.93
C ASN A 250 -11.01 20.64 53.99
N TRP A 251 -9.69 20.85 54.08
CA TRP A 251 -8.74 20.17 53.19
C TRP A 251 -8.75 18.64 53.33
N ARG A 252 -9.08 18.11 54.56
CA ARG A 252 -9.16 16.66 54.77
C ARG A 252 -10.37 16.03 54.08
N ALA A 253 -11.50 16.73 54.08
CA ALA A 253 -12.69 16.31 53.37
C ALA A 253 -12.51 16.37 51.84
N THR A 254 -11.78 17.36 51.33
CA THR A 254 -11.45 17.48 49.88
C THR A 254 -10.54 16.35 49.37
N LEU A 255 -9.77 15.70 50.29
CA LEU A 255 -8.91 14.58 49.90
C LEU A 255 -9.71 13.35 49.43
N ILE A 256 -10.97 13.20 49.86
CA ILE A 256 -11.82 12.08 49.45
C ILE A 256 -12.15 12.13 47.95
N PRO A 257 -12.76 13.20 47.39
CA PRO A 257 -12.98 13.33 45.97
C PRO A 257 -11.68 13.32 45.16
N LEU A 258 -10.62 13.94 45.69
CA LEU A 258 -9.31 13.97 45.04
C LEU A 258 -8.74 12.57 44.73
N ILE A 259 -8.96 11.61 45.61
CA ILE A 259 -8.50 10.23 45.43
C ILE A 259 -9.54 9.39 44.69
N THR A 260 -10.82 9.59 44.96
CA THR A 260 -11.91 8.79 44.42
C THR A 260 -11.98 8.89 42.89
N VAL A 261 -11.84 10.08 42.31
CA VAL A 261 -11.93 10.31 40.88
C VAL A 261 -10.84 9.57 40.10
N PRO A 262 -9.54 9.73 40.38
CA PRO A 262 -8.49 8.97 39.72
C PRO A 262 -8.62 7.46 39.90
N VAL A 263 -8.98 6.98 41.09
CA VAL A 263 -9.17 5.56 41.37
C VAL A 263 -10.32 4.99 40.55
N SER A 264 -11.45 5.67 40.46
CA SER A 264 -12.59 5.24 39.63
C SER A 264 -12.24 5.16 38.15
N LEU A 265 -11.49 6.14 37.63
CA LEU A 265 -11.03 6.15 36.24
C LEU A 265 -10.10 5.00 35.96
N ILE A 266 -9.09 4.79 36.81
CA ILE A 266 -8.14 3.67 36.63
C ILE A 266 -8.88 2.34 36.72
N ALA A 267 -9.80 2.18 37.69
CA ALA A 267 -10.59 0.95 37.80
C ALA A 267 -11.45 0.68 36.55
N THR A 268 -12.06 1.72 35.96
CA THR A 268 -12.82 1.61 34.74
C THR A 268 -11.95 1.15 33.57
N PHE A 269 -10.76 1.74 33.40
CA PHE A 269 -9.80 1.32 32.37
C PHE A 269 -9.32 -0.12 32.55
N MET A 270 -9.18 -0.60 33.77
CA MET A 270 -8.82 -2.00 34.05
C MET A 270 -9.91 -2.98 33.61
N VAL A 271 -11.18 -2.58 33.69
CA VAL A 271 -12.34 -3.43 33.33
C VAL A 271 -12.61 -3.42 31.83
N PHE A 272 -12.27 -2.36 31.11
CA PHE A 272 -12.53 -2.23 29.67
C PHE A 272 -12.05 -3.44 28.84
N PRO A 273 -10.79 -3.92 28.97
CA PRO A 273 -10.31 -5.06 28.22
C PRO A 273 -11.07 -6.36 28.55
N LEU A 274 -11.53 -6.53 29.80
CA LEU A 274 -12.28 -7.70 30.23
C LEU A 274 -13.66 -7.76 29.56
N LEU A 275 -14.25 -6.61 29.28
CA LEU A 275 -15.54 -6.47 28.59
C LEU A 275 -15.40 -6.37 27.06
N GLY A 276 -14.16 -6.40 26.54
CA GLY A 276 -13.92 -6.27 25.11
C GLY A 276 -14.08 -4.85 24.58
N PHE A 277 -14.10 -3.84 25.46
CA PHE A 277 -14.13 -2.43 25.04
C PHE A 277 -12.74 -1.94 24.69
N SER A 278 -12.68 -1.07 23.66
CA SER A 278 -11.48 -0.37 23.28
C SER A 278 -11.47 1.07 23.79
N ILE A 279 -10.29 1.60 24.08
CA ILE A 279 -10.12 3.02 24.34
C ILE A 279 -10.21 3.74 22.98
N ASN A 280 -11.22 4.57 22.83
CA ASN A 280 -11.46 5.40 21.66
C ASN A 280 -12.04 6.75 22.08
N THR A 281 -12.19 7.69 21.15
CA THR A 281 -12.70 9.03 21.43
C THR A 281 -14.07 9.02 22.11
N LEU A 282 -14.96 8.09 21.74
CA LEU A 282 -16.29 7.98 22.31
C LEU A 282 -16.26 7.48 23.77
N SER A 283 -15.41 6.48 24.06
CA SER A 283 -15.25 5.96 25.42
C SER A 283 -14.60 6.98 26.33
N LEU A 284 -13.62 7.76 25.84
CA LEU A 284 -12.98 8.84 26.58
C LEU A 284 -13.96 9.98 26.86
N LEU A 285 -14.79 10.36 25.90
CA LEU A 285 -15.84 11.36 26.10
C LEU A 285 -16.86 10.90 27.15
N GLY A 286 -17.27 9.63 27.13
CA GLY A 286 -18.11 9.02 28.15
C GLY A 286 -17.48 9.06 29.54
N MET A 287 -16.15 8.91 29.63
CA MET A 287 -15.42 9.02 30.88
C MET A 287 -15.39 10.45 31.44
N VAL A 288 -15.24 11.47 30.59
CA VAL A 288 -15.35 12.88 31.01
C VAL A 288 -16.73 13.15 31.64
N LEU A 289 -17.79 12.62 30.99
CA LEU A 289 -19.15 12.75 31.54
C LEU A 289 -19.31 12.01 32.89
N ALA A 290 -18.75 10.81 33.00
CA ALA A 290 -18.82 9.99 34.20
C ALA A 290 -18.11 10.63 35.39
N ILE A 291 -17.06 11.44 35.18
CA ILE A 291 -16.40 12.21 36.28
C ILE A 291 -17.40 13.11 36.97
N GLY A 292 -18.23 13.84 36.24
CA GLY A 292 -19.24 14.71 36.81
C GLY A 292 -20.17 13.95 37.74
N ILE A 293 -20.63 12.76 37.38
CA ILE A 293 -21.50 11.92 38.18
C ILE A 293 -20.79 11.38 39.43
N VAL A 294 -19.57 10.85 39.26
CA VAL A 294 -18.79 10.32 40.41
C VAL A 294 -18.47 11.39 41.45
N VAL A 295 -18.22 12.60 40.99
CA VAL A 295 -17.92 13.73 41.87
C VAL A 295 -19.16 14.17 42.65
N ASP A 296 -20.32 14.21 42.00
CA ASP A 296 -21.58 14.56 42.65
C ASP A 296 -21.90 13.57 43.77
N ASP A 297 -21.76 12.29 43.52
CA ASP A 297 -21.91 11.24 44.52
C ASP A 297 -20.89 11.36 45.66
N ALA A 298 -19.64 11.69 45.35
CA ALA A 298 -18.60 11.89 46.35
C ALA A 298 -18.84 13.11 47.24
N ILE A 299 -19.45 14.18 46.72
CA ILE A 299 -19.82 15.39 47.46
C ILE A 299 -20.98 15.11 48.46
N VAL A 300 -21.92 14.28 48.01
CA VAL A 300 -23.09 13.94 48.88
C VAL A 300 -22.69 13.08 50.07
N VAL A 301 -21.63 12.27 49.94
CA VAL A 301 -21.14 11.40 51.05
C VAL A 301 -20.26 12.12 52.06
N VAL A 302 -19.67 13.23 51.69
CA VAL A 302 -18.79 14.05 52.55
C VAL A 302 -19.59 15.13 53.31
#